data_427a8216184e40b081241a881324ce3e
#
_entry.id   427a8216184e40b081241a881324ce3e
#
_cell.length_a   1.000
_cell.length_b   1.000
_cell.length_c   1.000
_cell.angle_alpha   90.00
_cell.angle_beta   90.00
_cell.angle_gamma   90.00
#
_symmetry.space_group_name_H-M   'P 1'
#
loop_
_entity.id
_entity.type
_entity.pdbx_description
1 polymer ?
#
loop_
_entity_poly.entity_id
_entity_poly.type
_entity_poly.pdbx_seq_one_letter_code
_entity_poly.pdbx_strand_id
1 'polypeptide(L)'
;MKSRWWDIWGLPETGEQLIRFIARESDFKGIGESKARALWELLGKDFHPTVRKDTHESRERLRSVLSEDSINALFEGYAKYKNLAYCNWMTEHKIPASIQQRLLKHHGEESIEAIKQNPYVLIGFGMSFTDVDKLVNFDQFKITVCDHRRLSAALETAIRKEIEKGHTYTTQACLRPYLTKLLKDKELVTEAFKAGHNKAQYILNPDTGS
;
A
#
# COMPACT_ATOMS: atom_id res chain seq x y z
N MET A 1 13.81 -14.24 -1.30
CA MET A 1 14.08 -13.79 0.07
C MET A 1 12.85 -13.00 0.48
N LYS A 2 12.04 -13.48 1.45
CA LYS A 2 10.89 -12.71 1.97
C LYS A 2 11.50 -11.53 2.73
N SER A 3 11.31 -10.30 2.22
CA SER A 3 11.62 -9.09 2.98
C SER A 3 10.84 -9.18 4.29
N ARG A 4 11.56 -9.11 5.40
CA ARG A 4 10.94 -9.16 6.72
C ARG A 4 10.14 -7.87 6.90
N TRP A 5 8.93 -7.96 7.37
CA TRP A 5 7.97 -6.86 7.53
C TRP A 5 8.53 -5.67 8.33
N TRP A 6 9.45 -5.92 9.25
CA TRP A 6 10.07 -4.93 10.12
C TRP A 6 11.22 -4.14 9.49
N ASP A 7 11.80 -4.59 8.36
CA ASP A 7 12.79 -3.82 7.61
C ASP A 7 12.19 -2.49 7.06
N ILE A 8 10.86 -2.42 7.02
CA ILE A 8 10.10 -1.27 6.54
C ILE A 8 9.75 -0.30 7.67
N TRP A 9 9.77 -0.76 8.95
CA TRP A 9 9.06 -0.08 10.03
C TRP A 9 9.87 0.91 10.84
N GLY A 10 11.18 0.98 10.65
CA GLY A 10 12.06 1.85 11.44
C GLY A 10 12.04 1.58 12.96
N LEU A 11 11.27 0.57 13.40
CA LEU A 11 11.29 0.07 14.76
C LEU A 11 12.42 -0.94 14.90
N PRO A 12 13.22 -0.88 15.97
CA PRO A 12 14.33 -1.79 16.18
C PRO A 12 13.86 -3.24 16.25
N GLU A 13 14.57 -4.14 15.55
CA GLU A 13 14.26 -5.57 15.52
C GLU A 13 14.75 -6.34 16.74
N THR A 14 15.86 -5.89 17.30
CA THR A 14 16.53 -6.61 18.39
C THR A 14 16.03 -6.16 19.75
N GLY A 15 15.91 -7.12 20.66
CA GLY A 15 15.36 -6.91 22.00
C GLY A 15 15.91 -5.70 22.72
N GLU A 16 17.24 -5.55 22.78
CA GLU A 16 17.86 -4.46 23.50
C GLU A 16 17.63 -3.09 22.84
N GLN A 17 17.64 -3.02 21.53
CA GLN A 17 17.35 -1.78 20.80
C GLN A 17 15.87 -1.40 20.95
N LEU A 18 14.96 -2.36 20.88
CA LEU A 18 13.53 -2.13 21.06
C LEU A 18 13.22 -1.67 22.50
N ILE A 19 13.84 -2.31 23.49
CA ILE A 19 13.70 -1.93 24.91
C ILE A 19 14.11 -0.47 25.11
N ARG A 20 15.29 -0.07 24.61
CA ARG A 20 15.79 1.31 24.70
C ARG A 20 14.89 2.30 23.95
N PHE A 21 14.39 1.92 22.80
CA PHE A 21 13.49 2.73 21.99
C PHE A 21 12.21 3.02 22.77
N ILE A 22 11.49 1.99 23.22
CA ILE A 22 10.24 2.14 23.97
C ILE A 22 10.44 2.92 25.26
N ALA A 23 11.57 2.69 25.96
CA ALA A 23 11.84 3.36 27.22
C ALA A 23 12.18 4.85 27.09
N ARG A 24 12.69 5.29 25.95
CA ARG A 24 13.16 6.68 25.72
C ARG A 24 12.14 7.55 25.00
N GLU A 25 11.31 6.97 24.15
CA GLU A 25 10.34 7.73 23.36
C GLU A 25 9.15 8.18 24.20
N SER A 26 8.88 9.47 24.16
CA SER A 26 7.82 10.11 24.95
C SER A 26 6.40 9.63 24.63
N ASP A 27 6.22 9.01 23.47
CA ASP A 27 4.95 8.47 23.03
C ASP A 27 4.55 7.20 23.81
N PHE A 28 5.51 6.48 24.41
CA PHE A 28 5.27 5.28 25.23
C PHE A 28 5.18 5.61 26.73
N LYS A 29 4.25 6.50 27.08
CA LYS A 29 4.09 7.00 28.46
C LYS A 29 3.91 5.86 29.47
N GLY A 30 4.64 5.96 30.58
CA GLY A 30 4.54 4.98 31.68
C GLY A 30 5.27 3.65 31.41
N ILE A 31 6.03 3.54 30.31
CA ILE A 31 6.85 2.37 29.99
C ILE A 31 8.32 2.77 30.05
N GLY A 32 8.89 2.69 31.27
CA GLY A 32 10.34 2.85 31.45
C GLY A 32 11.10 1.56 31.12
N GLU A 33 12.45 1.59 31.26
CA GLU A 33 13.34 0.49 30.86
C GLU A 33 12.97 -0.86 31.50
N SER A 34 12.58 -0.86 32.80
CA SER A 34 12.20 -2.10 33.50
C SER A 34 10.94 -2.73 32.88
N LYS A 35 9.90 -1.94 32.59
CA LYS A 35 8.68 -2.43 31.95
C LYS A 35 8.91 -2.84 30.50
N ALA A 36 9.73 -2.07 29.75
CA ALA A 36 10.10 -2.40 28.39
C ALA A 36 10.87 -3.74 28.31
N ARG A 37 11.74 -4.00 29.28
CA ARG A 37 12.47 -5.26 29.40
C ARG A 37 11.52 -6.41 29.73
N ALA A 38 10.66 -6.25 30.73
CA ALA A 38 9.64 -7.24 31.06
C ALA A 38 8.68 -7.52 29.90
N LEU A 39 8.32 -6.50 29.14
CA LEU A 39 7.51 -6.63 27.93
C LEU A 39 8.20 -7.45 26.84
N TRP A 40 9.53 -7.25 26.66
CA TRP A 40 10.32 -8.05 25.75
C TRP A 40 10.48 -9.51 26.22
N GLU A 41 10.67 -9.72 27.50
CA GLU A 41 10.74 -11.08 28.10
C GLU A 41 9.41 -11.83 27.93
N LEU A 42 8.28 -11.13 28.04
CA LEU A 42 6.95 -11.71 27.85
C LEU A 42 6.67 -12.08 26.38
N LEU A 43 7.01 -11.22 25.45
CA LEU A 43 6.58 -11.33 24.05
C LEU A 43 7.70 -11.78 23.09
N GLY A 44 8.95 -11.38 23.36
CA GLY A 44 10.08 -11.71 22.49
C GLY A 44 9.79 -11.42 21.02
N LYS A 45 9.87 -12.45 20.18
CA LYS A 45 9.61 -12.35 18.73
C LYS A 45 8.14 -12.07 18.40
N ASP A 46 7.23 -12.33 19.32
CA ASP A 46 5.81 -12.06 19.15
C ASP A 46 5.42 -10.61 19.48
N PHE A 47 6.39 -9.76 19.85
CA PHE A 47 6.14 -8.36 20.18
C PHE A 47 5.38 -7.64 19.05
N HIS A 48 5.96 -7.60 17.86
CA HIS A 48 5.35 -6.91 16.72
C HIS A 48 3.99 -7.50 16.30
N PRO A 49 3.83 -8.82 16.17
CA PRO A 49 2.52 -9.41 15.91
C PRO A 49 1.45 -9.05 16.95
N THR A 50 1.83 -9.04 18.24
CA THR A 50 0.90 -8.76 19.35
C THR A 50 0.49 -7.29 19.39
N VAL A 51 1.45 -6.35 19.25
CA VAL A 51 1.19 -4.91 19.36
C VAL A 51 0.65 -4.33 18.06
N ARG A 52 0.75 -5.05 16.96
CA ARG A 52 0.24 -4.62 15.66
C ARG A 52 -1.27 -4.42 15.65
N LYS A 53 -2.03 -5.27 16.33
CA LYS A 53 -3.49 -5.21 16.39
C LYS A 53 -3.93 -5.06 17.84
N ASP A 54 -4.66 -4.00 18.12
CA ASP A 54 -5.30 -3.77 19.40
C ASP A 54 -6.52 -4.69 19.50
N THR A 55 -6.32 -5.87 20.09
CA THR A 55 -7.35 -6.86 20.33
C THR A 55 -7.49 -7.15 21.82
N HIS A 56 -8.63 -7.68 22.22
CA HIS A 56 -8.85 -8.10 23.60
C HIS A 56 -7.76 -9.08 24.08
N GLU A 57 -7.41 -10.06 23.25
CA GLU A 57 -6.36 -11.04 23.54
C GLU A 57 -4.97 -10.40 23.72
N SER A 58 -4.61 -9.45 22.83
CA SER A 58 -3.35 -8.70 22.95
C SER A 58 -3.31 -7.91 24.26
N ARG A 59 -4.41 -7.23 24.63
CA ARG A 59 -4.51 -6.47 25.89
C ARG A 59 -4.40 -7.37 27.11
N GLU A 60 -5.06 -8.51 27.14
CA GLU A 60 -4.98 -9.47 28.27
C GLU A 60 -3.53 -9.95 28.49
N ARG A 61 -2.79 -10.27 27.42
CA ARG A 61 -1.38 -10.65 27.54
C ARG A 61 -0.53 -9.52 28.13
N LEU A 62 -0.80 -8.28 27.77
CA LEU A 62 -0.03 -7.10 28.21
C LEU A 62 -0.32 -6.71 29.67
N ARG A 63 -1.50 -7.00 30.20
CA ARG A 63 -1.91 -6.65 31.58
C ARG A 63 -1.04 -7.29 32.66
N SER A 64 -0.34 -8.36 32.36
CA SER A 64 0.61 -8.97 33.29
C SER A 64 1.84 -8.09 33.58
N VAL A 65 2.15 -7.14 32.70
CA VAL A 65 3.36 -6.31 32.75
C VAL A 65 3.05 -4.80 32.77
N LEU A 66 1.95 -4.39 32.13
CA LEU A 66 1.59 -3.00 31.93
C LEU A 66 0.24 -2.64 32.57
N SER A 67 0.10 -1.39 33.04
CA SER A 67 -1.19 -0.82 33.39
C SER A 67 -2.00 -0.47 32.14
N GLU A 68 -3.31 -0.30 32.27
CA GLU A 68 -4.19 0.04 31.14
C GLU A 68 -3.75 1.32 30.41
N ASP A 69 -3.33 2.35 31.15
CA ASP A 69 -2.81 3.59 30.56
C ASP A 69 -1.52 3.32 29.75
N SER A 70 -0.63 2.47 30.24
CA SER A 70 0.60 2.10 29.53
C SER A 70 0.30 1.22 28.31
N ILE A 71 -0.73 0.38 28.36
CA ILE A 71 -1.21 -0.41 27.21
C ILE A 71 -1.76 0.52 26.14
N ASN A 72 -2.58 1.51 26.51
CA ASN A 72 -3.07 2.50 25.55
C ASN A 72 -1.92 3.28 24.90
N ALA A 73 -0.99 3.78 25.71
CA ALA A 73 0.20 4.47 25.21
C ALA A 73 1.06 3.58 24.28
N LEU A 74 1.16 2.29 24.57
CA LEU A 74 1.89 1.33 23.73
C LEU A 74 1.25 1.20 22.35
N PHE A 75 -0.08 0.99 22.29
CA PHE A 75 -0.78 0.84 21.02
C PHE A 75 -0.78 2.14 20.21
N GLU A 76 -1.04 3.29 20.85
CA GLU A 76 -1.02 4.60 20.18
C GLU A 76 0.38 4.95 19.65
N GLY A 77 1.41 4.80 20.47
CA GLY A 77 2.79 5.04 20.06
C GLY A 77 3.20 4.10 18.92
N TYR A 78 2.89 2.82 19.03
CA TYR A 78 3.20 1.85 17.99
C TYR A 78 2.52 2.18 16.66
N ALA A 79 1.23 2.54 16.68
CA ALA A 79 0.49 2.94 15.48
C ALA A 79 1.09 4.20 14.83
N LYS A 80 1.51 5.18 15.64
CA LYS A 80 2.18 6.39 15.16
C LYS A 80 3.47 6.10 14.41
N TYR A 81 4.37 5.31 15.00
CA TYR A 81 5.66 4.95 14.36
C TYR A 81 5.47 4.10 13.13
N LYS A 82 4.50 3.22 13.13
CA LYS A 82 4.11 2.42 11.99
C LYS A 82 3.65 3.28 10.81
N ASN A 83 2.77 4.26 11.06
CA ASN A 83 2.30 5.17 10.02
C ASN A 83 3.45 6.04 9.46
N LEU A 84 4.38 6.48 10.30
CA LEU A 84 5.58 7.20 9.85
C LEU A 84 6.44 6.33 8.92
N ALA A 85 6.63 5.06 9.23
CA ALA A 85 7.38 4.14 8.39
C ALA A 85 6.71 3.92 7.03
N TYR A 86 5.38 3.82 7.00
CA TYR A 86 4.62 3.75 5.73
C TYR A 86 4.79 5.01 4.90
N CYS A 87 4.69 6.19 5.52
CA CYS A 87 4.91 7.46 4.84
C CYS A 87 6.35 7.59 4.31
N ASN A 88 7.36 7.18 5.08
CA ASN A 88 8.75 7.19 4.66
C ASN A 88 8.96 6.29 3.44
N TRP A 89 8.49 5.04 3.50
CA TRP A 89 8.57 4.13 2.37
C TRP A 89 7.89 4.69 1.11
N MET A 90 6.68 5.24 1.24
CA MET A 90 5.97 5.85 0.12
C MET A 90 6.69 7.09 -0.42
N THR A 91 7.33 7.87 0.44
CA THR A 91 8.11 9.05 0.05
C THR A 91 9.37 8.65 -0.72
N GLU A 92 10.09 7.63 -0.27
CA GLU A 92 11.24 7.04 -0.98
C GLU A 92 10.85 6.57 -2.38
N HIS A 93 9.63 6.05 -2.53
CA HIS A 93 9.06 5.65 -3.81
C HIS A 93 8.38 6.80 -4.57
N LYS A 94 8.61 8.06 -4.17
CA LYS A 94 8.10 9.27 -4.85
C LYS A 94 6.58 9.35 -4.96
N ILE A 95 5.85 8.72 -4.04
CA ILE A 95 4.39 8.83 -3.96
C ILE A 95 4.02 10.14 -3.26
N PRO A 96 3.21 11.02 -3.88
CA PRO A 96 2.84 12.31 -3.30
C PRO A 96 2.12 12.18 -1.96
N ALA A 97 2.37 13.09 -1.01
CA ALA A 97 1.81 13.06 0.34
C ALA A 97 0.26 13.02 0.36
N SER A 98 -0.39 13.73 -0.58
CA SER A 98 -1.85 13.70 -0.71
C SER A 98 -2.41 12.33 -1.09
N ILE A 99 -1.63 11.54 -1.83
CA ILE A 99 -1.95 10.16 -2.20
C ILE A 99 -1.68 9.22 -1.03
N GLN A 100 -0.54 9.40 -0.33
CA GLN A 100 -0.20 8.63 0.87
C GLN A 100 -1.33 8.68 1.91
N GLN A 101 -1.84 9.88 2.22
CA GLN A 101 -2.93 10.04 3.18
C GLN A 101 -4.20 9.32 2.77
N ARG A 102 -4.60 9.42 1.49
CA ARG A 102 -5.79 8.72 0.98
C ARG A 102 -5.61 7.20 1.02
N LEU A 103 -4.44 6.73 0.69
CA LEU A 103 -4.09 5.32 0.69
C LEU A 103 -4.11 4.73 2.09
N LEU A 104 -3.47 5.40 3.06
CA LEU A 104 -3.46 4.99 4.46
C LEU A 104 -4.86 5.01 5.07
N LYS A 105 -5.69 5.99 4.70
CA LYS A 105 -7.09 6.06 5.16
C LYS A 105 -7.93 4.88 4.64
N HIS A 106 -7.66 4.40 3.42
CA HIS A 106 -8.46 3.36 2.75
C HIS A 106 -7.92 1.95 3.02
N HIS A 107 -6.62 1.74 2.87
CA HIS A 107 -5.98 0.43 3.01
C HIS A 107 -5.30 0.22 4.36
N GLY A 108 -5.12 1.30 5.15
CA GLY A 108 -4.46 1.19 6.45
C GLY A 108 -3.10 0.49 6.34
N GLU A 109 -2.97 -0.58 7.09
CA GLU A 109 -1.75 -1.40 7.14
C GLU A 109 -1.40 -2.14 5.86
N GLU A 110 -2.38 -2.37 5.01
CA GLU A 110 -2.20 -3.11 3.76
C GLU A 110 -1.73 -2.22 2.60
N SER A 111 -1.58 -0.90 2.86
CA SER A 111 -1.24 0.09 1.83
C SER A 111 0.02 -0.27 1.04
N ILE A 112 1.10 -0.64 1.72
CA ILE A 112 2.37 -0.98 1.07
C ILE A 112 2.25 -2.29 0.31
N GLU A 113 1.57 -3.28 0.90
CA GLU A 113 1.38 -4.56 0.24
C GLU A 113 0.51 -4.44 -1.01
N ALA A 114 -0.55 -3.65 -0.94
CA ALA A 114 -1.40 -3.35 -2.10
C ALA A 114 -0.59 -2.73 -3.25
N ILE A 115 0.31 -1.77 -2.93
CA ILE A 115 1.19 -1.17 -3.93
C ILE A 115 2.18 -2.19 -4.49
N LYS A 116 2.78 -3.03 -3.64
CA LYS A 116 3.72 -4.08 -4.07
C LYS A 116 3.06 -5.11 -4.96
N GLN A 117 1.82 -5.50 -4.66
CA GLN A 117 1.04 -6.43 -5.47
C GLN A 117 0.62 -5.82 -6.80
N ASN A 118 0.14 -4.57 -6.77
CA ASN A 118 -0.28 -3.85 -7.96
C ASN A 118 -0.06 -2.34 -7.80
N PRO A 119 1.06 -1.78 -8.25
CA PRO A 119 1.32 -0.34 -8.12
C PRO A 119 0.31 0.55 -8.87
N TYR A 120 -0.40 0.02 -9.86
CA TYR A 120 -1.44 0.77 -10.57
C TYR A 120 -2.68 1.06 -9.73
N VAL A 121 -2.78 0.48 -8.53
CA VAL A 121 -3.80 0.89 -7.53
C VAL A 121 -3.71 2.39 -7.23
N LEU A 122 -2.52 2.98 -7.31
CA LEU A 122 -2.29 4.41 -7.10
C LEU A 122 -3.09 5.33 -8.03
N ILE A 123 -3.48 4.84 -9.21
CA ILE A 123 -4.34 5.59 -10.15
C ILE A 123 -5.72 5.86 -9.52
N GLY A 124 -6.27 4.87 -8.81
CA GLY A 124 -7.53 5.02 -8.07
C GLY A 124 -7.48 6.10 -6.99
N PHE A 125 -6.27 6.41 -6.50
CA PHE A 125 -6.03 7.45 -5.50
C PHE A 125 -5.61 8.80 -6.11
N GLY A 126 -5.61 8.94 -7.44
CA GLY A 126 -5.41 10.19 -8.15
C GLY A 126 -4.01 10.39 -8.73
N MET A 127 -3.20 9.36 -8.78
CA MET A 127 -1.94 9.39 -9.52
C MET A 127 -2.19 9.19 -11.02
N SER A 128 -1.44 9.86 -11.89
CA SER A 128 -1.60 9.63 -13.33
C SER A 128 -0.99 8.28 -13.72
N PHE A 129 -1.54 7.62 -14.75
CA PHE A 129 -0.95 6.40 -15.32
C PHE A 129 0.54 6.58 -15.63
N THR A 130 0.89 7.71 -16.26
CA THR A 130 2.27 7.99 -16.67
C THR A 130 3.22 8.09 -15.48
N ASP A 131 2.77 8.64 -14.36
CA ASP A 131 3.61 8.76 -13.16
C ASP A 131 3.77 7.42 -12.45
N VAL A 132 2.69 6.62 -12.39
CA VAL A 132 2.79 5.25 -11.89
C VAL A 132 3.69 4.41 -12.79
N ASP A 133 3.56 4.52 -14.11
CA ASP A 133 4.37 3.79 -15.09
C ASP A 133 5.87 4.13 -14.98
N LYS A 134 6.20 5.41 -14.69
CA LYS A 134 7.59 5.81 -14.37
C LYS A 134 8.09 5.21 -13.04
N LEU A 135 7.22 5.16 -12.03
CA LEU A 135 7.53 4.58 -10.73
C LEU A 135 7.82 3.08 -10.85
N VAL A 136 7.03 2.40 -11.67
CA VAL A 136 7.11 0.94 -11.89
C VAL A 136 8.34 0.52 -12.70
N ASN A 137 8.91 1.41 -13.53
CA ASN A 137 10.14 1.13 -14.28
C ASN A 137 11.39 0.92 -13.38
N PHE A 138 11.26 1.07 -12.06
CA PHE A 138 12.27 0.59 -11.14
C PHE A 138 12.08 -0.90 -10.87
N ASP A 139 13.16 -1.67 -10.93
CA ASP A 139 13.26 -3.15 -10.78
C ASP A 139 12.49 -3.76 -9.58
N GLN A 140 12.04 -2.92 -8.65
CA GLN A 140 11.42 -3.35 -7.39
C GLN A 140 10.06 -4.03 -7.58
N PHE A 141 9.28 -3.63 -8.60
CA PHE A 141 7.92 -4.13 -8.78
C PHE A 141 7.83 -5.31 -9.76
N LYS A 142 8.93 -5.66 -10.44
CA LYS A 142 9.00 -6.75 -11.43
C LYS A 142 7.85 -6.72 -12.43
N ILE A 143 7.52 -5.54 -12.93
CA ILE A 143 6.49 -5.33 -13.93
C ILE A 143 7.14 -5.11 -15.29
N THR A 144 6.70 -5.88 -16.27
CA THR A 144 7.15 -5.76 -17.66
C THR A 144 6.18 -4.88 -18.46
N VAL A 145 6.61 -4.45 -19.64
CA VAL A 145 5.77 -3.63 -20.54
C VAL A 145 4.47 -4.31 -20.95
N CYS A 146 4.47 -5.64 -21.02
CA CYS A 146 3.30 -6.47 -21.36
C CYS A 146 2.57 -7.04 -20.14
N ASP A 147 2.92 -6.61 -18.92
CA ASP A 147 2.25 -7.10 -17.70
C ASP A 147 0.76 -6.74 -17.73
N HIS A 148 -0.08 -7.72 -17.45
CA HIS A 148 -1.54 -7.58 -17.47
C HIS A 148 -2.05 -6.49 -16.53
N ARG A 149 -1.35 -6.20 -15.41
CA ARG A 149 -1.71 -5.12 -14.47
C ARG A 149 -1.53 -3.77 -15.14
N ARG A 150 -0.42 -3.59 -15.87
CA ARG A 150 -0.12 -2.38 -16.64
C ARG A 150 -1.13 -2.17 -17.77
N LEU A 151 -1.37 -3.20 -18.55
CA LEU A 151 -2.28 -3.14 -19.71
C LEU A 151 -3.72 -2.84 -19.28
N SER A 152 -4.18 -3.53 -18.24
CA SER A 152 -5.50 -3.30 -17.62
C SER A 152 -5.66 -1.86 -17.12
N ALA A 153 -4.66 -1.34 -16.42
CA ALA A 153 -4.65 0.02 -15.89
C ALA A 153 -4.63 1.09 -17.01
N ALA A 154 -3.92 0.83 -18.10
CA ALA A 154 -3.94 1.71 -19.26
C ALA A 154 -5.33 1.79 -19.88
N LEU A 155 -6.00 0.64 -20.06
CA LEU A 155 -7.35 0.59 -20.61
C LEU A 155 -8.36 1.27 -19.69
N GLU A 156 -8.32 0.99 -18.39
CA GLU A 156 -9.19 1.65 -17.41
C GLU A 156 -9.01 3.17 -17.44
N THR A 157 -7.75 3.64 -17.55
CA THR A 157 -7.44 5.07 -17.66
C THR A 157 -8.05 5.68 -18.92
N ALA A 158 -7.99 4.97 -20.06
CA ALA A 158 -8.58 5.43 -21.32
C ALA A 158 -10.10 5.49 -21.25
N ILE A 159 -10.75 4.48 -20.68
CA ILE A 159 -12.22 4.43 -20.50
C ILE A 159 -12.66 5.56 -19.56
N ARG A 160 -11.98 5.75 -18.43
CA ARG A 160 -12.28 6.82 -17.46
C ARG A 160 -12.23 8.19 -18.11
N LYS A 161 -11.28 8.40 -19.03
CA LYS A 161 -11.16 9.64 -19.78
C LYS A 161 -12.38 9.93 -20.67
N GLU A 162 -12.99 8.89 -21.24
CA GLU A 162 -14.24 9.05 -22.02
C GLU A 162 -15.44 9.33 -21.10
N ILE A 163 -15.50 8.67 -19.95
CA ILE A 163 -16.53 8.92 -18.93
C ILE A 163 -16.45 10.37 -18.42
N GLU A 164 -15.26 10.89 -18.18
CA GLU A 164 -15.04 12.28 -17.75
C GLU A 164 -15.53 13.32 -18.77
N LYS A 165 -15.59 12.94 -20.07
CA LYS A 165 -16.17 13.77 -21.13
C LYS A 165 -17.71 13.70 -21.18
N GLY A 166 -18.35 12.88 -20.32
CA GLY A 166 -19.79 12.67 -20.30
C GLY A 166 -20.28 11.53 -21.18
N HIS A 167 -19.37 10.74 -21.77
CA HIS A 167 -19.76 9.59 -22.59
C HIS A 167 -20.18 8.40 -21.72
N THR A 168 -21.35 7.83 -21.98
CA THR A 168 -21.83 6.61 -21.31
C THR A 168 -21.41 5.33 -22.03
N TYR A 169 -20.95 5.43 -23.26
CA TYR A 169 -20.36 4.36 -24.06
C TYR A 169 -19.22 4.89 -24.90
N THR A 170 -18.36 4.02 -25.35
CA THR A 170 -17.22 4.35 -26.22
C THR A 170 -16.91 3.19 -27.15
N THR A 171 -16.14 3.45 -28.19
CA THR A 171 -15.70 2.43 -29.14
C THR A 171 -14.20 2.17 -29.01
N GLN A 172 -13.74 1.02 -29.48
CA GLN A 172 -12.31 0.75 -29.56
C GLN A 172 -11.56 1.80 -30.39
N ALA A 173 -12.21 2.31 -31.44
CA ALA A 173 -11.65 3.36 -32.31
C ALA A 173 -11.36 4.66 -31.53
N CYS A 174 -12.24 5.03 -30.61
CA CYS A 174 -12.06 6.19 -29.74
C CYS A 174 -10.97 5.99 -28.70
N LEU A 175 -10.83 4.79 -28.15
CA LEU A 175 -9.85 4.47 -27.11
C LEU A 175 -8.42 4.26 -27.66
N ARG A 176 -8.30 3.69 -28.88
CA ARG A 176 -6.99 3.36 -29.49
C ARG A 176 -5.97 4.50 -29.53
N PRO A 177 -6.32 5.73 -29.96
CA PRO A 177 -5.34 6.82 -29.99
C PRO A 177 -4.77 7.17 -28.63
N TYR A 178 -5.63 7.14 -27.60
CA TYR A 178 -5.21 7.43 -26.24
C TYR A 178 -4.36 6.31 -25.65
N LEU A 179 -4.77 5.05 -25.84
CA LEU A 179 -3.98 3.88 -25.46
C LEU A 179 -2.60 3.84 -26.13
N THR A 180 -2.55 4.18 -27.43
CA THR A 180 -1.27 4.27 -28.16
C THR A 180 -0.36 5.33 -27.54
N LYS A 181 -0.92 6.46 -27.10
CA LYS A 181 -0.15 7.50 -26.40
C LYS A 181 0.38 7.00 -25.02
N LEU A 182 -0.41 6.22 -24.29
CA LEU A 182 -0.01 5.69 -22.98
C LEU A 182 1.03 4.57 -23.12
N LEU A 183 0.76 3.60 -23.98
CA LEU A 183 1.56 2.36 -24.10
C LEU A 183 2.72 2.50 -25.08
N LYS A 184 2.66 3.48 -26.00
CA LYS A 184 3.66 3.77 -27.05
C LYS A 184 3.92 2.61 -28.01
N ASP A 185 3.01 1.65 -28.07
CA ASP A 185 3.10 0.44 -28.88
C ASP A 185 1.71 -0.01 -29.30
N LYS A 186 1.52 -0.30 -30.61
CA LYS A 186 0.24 -0.72 -31.18
C LYS A 186 -0.14 -2.17 -30.82
N GLU A 187 0.85 -3.03 -30.62
CA GLU A 187 0.62 -4.41 -30.25
C GLU A 187 0.14 -4.48 -28.80
N LEU A 188 0.76 -3.71 -27.91
CA LEU A 188 0.32 -3.58 -26.52
C LEU A 188 -1.09 -3.01 -26.37
N VAL A 189 -1.54 -2.18 -27.31
CA VAL A 189 -2.94 -1.69 -27.33
C VAL A 189 -3.91 -2.85 -27.56
N THR A 190 -3.58 -3.78 -28.45
CA THR A 190 -4.42 -4.96 -28.69
C THR A 190 -4.45 -5.88 -27.46
N GLU A 191 -3.29 -6.09 -26.85
CA GLU A 191 -3.18 -6.87 -25.61
C GLU A 191 -3.92 -6.19 -24.42
N ALA A 192 -3.95 -4.85 -24.37
CA ALA A 192 -4.71 -4.12 -23.35
C ALA A 192 -6.22 -4.39 -23.47
N PHE A 193 -6.78 -4.42 -24.66
CA PHE A 193 -8.19 -4.80 -24.84
C PHE A 193 -8.46 -6.24 -24.42
N LYS A 194 -7.58 -7.18 -24.73
CA LYS A 194 -7.69 -8.58 -24.26
C LYS A 194 -7.64 -8.66 -22.73
N ALA A 195 -6.68 -7.97 -22.10
CA ALA A 195 -6.53 -7.94 -20.66
C ALA A 195 -7.76 -7.36 -19.96
N GLY A 196 -8.33 -6.27 -20.49
CA GLY A 196 -9.54 -5.66 -19.96
C GLY A 196 -10.79 -6.54 -20.15
N HIS A 197 -10.91 -7.22 -21.27
CA HIS A 197 -11.97 -8.20 -21.51
C HIS A 197 -11.92 -9.33 -20.48
N ASN A 198 -10.75 -9.90 -20.26
CA ASN A 198 -10.54 -10.99 -19.29
C ASN A 198 -10.86 -10.55 -17.84
N LYS A 199 -10.75 -9.27 -17.53
CA LYS A 199 -11.10 -8.69 -16.23
C LYS A 199 -12.53 -8.13 -16.16
N ALA A 200 -13.34 -8.30 -17.20
CA ALA A 200 -14.67 -7.72 -17.30
C ALA A 200 -14.73 -6.20 -17.05
N GLN A 201 -13.67 -5.46 -17.46
CA GLN A 201 -13.61 -4.00 -17.31
C GLN A 201 -14.58 -3.26 -18.24
N TYR A 202 -15.12 -3.93 -19.25
CA TYR A 202 -16.11 -3.43 -20.20
C TYR A 202 -17.00 -4.57 -20.69
N ILE A 203 -18.17 -4.19 -21.14
CA ILE A 203 -19.13 -5.10 -21.79
C ILE A 203 -19.19 -4.68 -23.26
N LEU A 204 -18.97 -5.64 -24.16
CA LEU A 204 -19.15 -5.41 -25.59
C LEU A 204 -20.64 -5.44 -25.93
N ASN A 205 -21.10 -4.43 -26.66
CA ASN A 205 -22.41 -4.48 -27.27
C ASN A 205 -22.32 -5.35 -28.53
N PRO A 206 -23.04 -6.52 -28.59
CA PRO A 206 -22.96 -7.43 -29.72
C PRO A 206 -23.45 -6.82 -31.03
N ASP A 207 -24.37 -5.85 -30.97
CA ASP A 207 -25.02 -5.26 -32.18
C ASP A 207 -24.15 -4.18 -32.82
N THR A 208 -23.27 -3.51 -32.04
CA THR A 208 -22.47 -2.38 -32.54
C THR A 208 -20.97 -2.64 -32.47
N GLY A 209 -20.53 -3.70 -31.82
CA GLY A 209 -19.12 -3.97 -31.56
C GLY A 209 -18.45 -2.91 -30.67
N SER A 210 -19.26 -2.14 -29.92
CA SER A 210 -18.82 -0.99 -29.10
C SER A 210 -18.66 -1.39 -27.65
#